data_780b040d06afc85123553632d09fc459
#
_entry.id   780b040d06afc85123553632d09fc459
#
_cell.length_a   1.000
_cell.length_b   1.000
_cell.length_c   1.000
_cell.angle_alpha   90.00
_cell.angle_beta   90.00
_cell.angle_gamma   90.00
#
_symmetry.space_group_name_H-M   'P 1'
#
loop_
_entity.id
_entity.type
_entity.pdbx_description
1 polymer ?
#
loop_
_entity_poly.entity_id
_entity_poly.type
_entity_poly.pdbx_seq_one_letter_code
_entity_poly.pdbx_strand_id
1 'polypeptide(L)'
;MSLVCFGEALIDFLSDGKQPESFTKYAGGAPANVAVAAAKLGLNTSFCGMLGDDMFGHFIKDELDQHSVNTSYCRFTDAAKTALAFVSLDESGERSFSFYRPPAADLLYSVDDFDHAMFANHAIMHVCSNSLTEHNIYQTTIYGLTQAKKAGAICSFDMNLRENLWPSMRHTLDRMWHVISLADIVKLSFEELEFLNQKSHQEMPLEHTIDAILKAGVTCLLVTNGGEAISFYHADFKGQVSPPATKVVDTTAAGDAFIGGMLSKIGQHCENKQSFKAFCQTPANIEQTIAYAAKAGAFAVSRYGAFASLPSAADLAEEC
;
A
#
# COMPACT_ATOMS: atom_id res chain seq x y z
N MET A 1 -6.85 -17.18 -0.61
CA MET A 1 -7.52 -16.13 0.22
C MET A 1 -8.07 -15.02 -0.67
N SER A 2 -8.83 -14.09 -0.08
CA SER A 2 -9.26 -12.83 -0.72
C SER A 2 -8.70 -11.64 0.03
N LEU A 3 -8.41 -10.55 -0.69
CA LEU A 3 -7.83 -9.31 -0.20
C LEU A 3 -8.84 -8.16 -0.30
N VAL A 4 -8.95 -7.32 0.71
CA VAL A 4 -9.55 -5.99 0.59
C VAL A 4 -8.50 -4.93 0.89
N CYS A 5 -8.36 -3.95 -0.01
CA CYS A 5 -7.55 -2.76 0.19
C CYS A 5 -8.46 -1.59 0.56
N PHE A 6 -8.20 -0.95 1.70
CA PHE A 6 -8.97 0.20 2.18
C PHE A 6 -8.13 1.46 2.15
N GLY A 7 -8.69 2.52 1.58
CA GLY A 7 -8.07 3.84 1.58
C GLY A 7 -8.38 4.67 0.36
N GLU A 8 -7.42 5.50 -0.03
CA GLU A 8 -7.55 6.42 -1.15
C GLU A 8 -7.38 5.74 -2.50
N ALA A 9 -8.15 6.22 -3.45
CA ALA A 9 -7.85 6.16 -4.88
C ALA A 9 -7.97 7.59 -5.43
N LEU A 10 -7.07 7.95 -6.31
CA LEU A 10 -6.92 9.32 -6.80
C LEU A 10 -6.49 9.34 -8.28
N ILE A 11 -6.45 10.53 -8.86
CA ILE A 11 -5.89 10.72 -10.19
C ILE A 11 -4.49 11.29 -10.07
N ASP A 12 -3.54 10.60 -10.70
CA ASP A 12 -2.20 11.11 -10.97
C ASP A 12 -2.18 11.80 -12.35
N PHE A 13 -1.87 13.09 -12.38
CA PHE A 13 -1.61 13.85 -13.58
C PHE A 13 -0.10 13.95 -13.79
N LEU A 14 0.43 13.16 -14.73
CA LEU A 14 1.85 13.17 -15.06
C LEU A 14 2.13 14.19 -16.17
N SER A 15 3.04 15.11 -15.89
CA SER A 15 3.55 16.06 -16.88
C SER A 15 4.37 15.36 -17.97
N ASP A 16 4.25 15.84 -19.21
CA ASP A 16 5.10 15.42 -20.32
C ASP A 16 6.47 16.14 -20.35
N GLY A 17 6.71 17.10 -19.44
CA GLY A 17 7.93 17.89 -19.33
C GLY A 17 8.21 18.82 -20.53
N LYS A 18 7.21 19.09 -21.40
CA LYS A 18 7.35 19.91 -22.61
C LYS A 18 6.70 21.28 -22.44
N GLN A 19 6.89 22.16 -23.43
CA GLN A 19 6.22 23.45 -23.50
C GLN A 19 5.40 23.55 -24.80
N PRO A 20 4.09 23.91 -24.74
CA PRO A 20 3.32 24.08 -23.50
C PRO A 20 3.14 22.76 -22.77
N GLU A 21 3.17 22.81 -21.44
CA GLU A 21 3.07 21.63 -20.60
C GLU A 21 1.70 20.95 -20.75
N SER A 22 1.70 19.64 -20.92
CA SER A 22 0.49 18.82 -20.90
C SER A 22 0.57 17.72 -19.86
N PHE A 23 -0.59 17.24 -19.41
CA PHE A 23 -0.69 16.22 -18.38
C PHE A 23 -1.50 15.04 -18.88
N THR A 24 -0.98 13.86 -18.69
CA THR A 24 -1.73 12.61 -18.89
C THR A 24 -2.26 12.12 -17.55
N LYS A 25 -3.57 11.81 -17.50
CA LYS A 25 -4.21 11.31 -16.30
C LYS A 25 -4.05 9.80 -16.18
N TYR A 26 -3.75 9.34 -14.97
CA TYR A 26 -3.71 7.93 -14.59
C TYR A 26 -4.54 7.72 -13.32
N ALA A 27 -5.19 6.56 -13.20
CA ALA A 27 -5.74 6.12 -11.93
C ALA A 27 -4.58 5.65 -11.03
N GLY A 28 -4.62 6.03 -9.76
CA GLY A 28 -3.59 5.73 -8.77
C GLY A 28 -4.17 5.76 -7.35
N GLY A 29 -3.29 5.95 -6.38
CA GLY A 29 -3.57 5.83 -4.95
C GLY A 29 -3.02 4.52 -4.40
N ALA A 30 -2.24 4.59 -3.31
CA ALA A 30 -1.47 3.44 -2.86
C ALA A 30 -2.33 2.19 -2.58
N PRO A 31 -3.45 2.22 -1.82
CA PRO A 31 -4.30 1.05 -1.64
C PRO A 31 -4.94 0.55 -2.94
N ALA A 32 -5.29 1.44 -3.87
CA ALA A 32 -5.84 1.07 -5.17
C ALA A 32 -4.78 0.40 -6.06
N ASN A 33 -3.54 0.90 -6.05
CA ASN A 33 -2.40 0.27 -6.72
C ASN A 33 -2.15 -1.14 -6.21
N VAL A 34 -2.17 -1.34 -4.87
CA VAL A 34 -2.02 -2.67 -4.26
C VAL A 34 -3.15 -3.60 -4.68
N ALA A 35 -4.40 -3.10 -4.71
CA ALA A 35 -5.55 -3.88 -5.14
C ALA A 35 -5.39 -4.37 -6.60
N VAL A 36 -5.03 -3.46 -7.51
CA VAL A 36 -4.80 -3.79 -8.93
C VAL A 36 -3.61 -4.73 -9.10
N ALA A 37 -2.49 -4.48 -8.40
CA ALA A 37 -1.33 -5.36 -8.45
C ALA A 37 -1.68 -6.79 -8.04
N ALA A 38 -2.36 -6.96 -6.91
CA ALA A 38 -2.76 -8.27 -6.41
C ALA A 38 -3.78 -8.96 -7.34
N ALA A 39 -4.74 -8.22 -7.90
CA ALA A 39 -5.72 -8.76 -8.86
C ALA A 39 -5.05 -9.24 -10.15
N LYS A 40 -4.15 -8.45 -10.74
CA LYS A 40 -3.36 -8.83 -11.94
C LYS A 40 -2.47 -10.06 -11.70
N LEU A 41 -2.09 -10.31 -10.45
CA LEU A 41 -1.33 -11.49 -10.01
C LEU A 41 -2.24 -12.66 -9.58
N GLY A 42 -3.55 -12.57 -9.83
CA GLY A 42 -4.51 -13.65 -9.68
C GLY A 42 -5.14 -13.80 -8.30
N LEU A 43 -4.97 -12.82 -7.39
CA LEU A 43 -5.66 -12.82 -6.11
C LEU A 43 -7.06 -12.22 -6.26
N ASN A 44 -8.08 -12.85 -5.67
CA ASN A 44 -9.41 -12.27 -5.57
C ASN A 44 -9.35 -11.01 -4.68
N THR A 45 -9.58 -9.85 -5.26
CA THR A 45 -9.28 -8.56 -4.62
C THR A 45 -10.45 -7.61 -4.72
N SER A 46 -10.73 -6.90 -3.62
CA SER A 46 -11.71 -5.83 -3.54
C SER A 46 -11.02 -4.51 -3.17
N PHE A 47 -11.56 -3.41 -3.64
CA PHE A 47 -11.22 -2.08 -3.17
C PHE A 47 -12.38 -1.51 -2.35
N CYS A 48 -12.05 -0.88 -1.22
CA CYS A 48 -12.97 -0.23 -0.31
C CYS A 48 -12.50 1.19 -0.05
N GLY A 49 -13.30 2.17 -0.42
CA GLY A 49 -12.98 3.57 -0.27
C GLY A 49 -14.09 4.46 -0.81
N MET A 50 -13.95 5.78 -0.64
CA MET A 50 -14.92 6.75 -1.14
C MET A 50 -14.33 7.54 -2.30
N LEU A 51 -15.10 7.66 -3.35
CA LEU A 51 -14.81 8.42 -4.57
C LEU A 51 -15.74 9.61 -4.67
N GLY A 52 -15.30 10.68 -5.32
CA GLY A 52 -16.22 11.77 -5.67
C GLY A 52 -17.24 11.30 -6.71
N ASP A 53 -18.48 11.75 -6.59
CA ASP A 53 -19.45 11.63 -7.68
C ASP A 53 -19.13 12.68 -8.75
N ASP A 54 -18.05 12.38 -9.48
CA ASP A 54 -17.48 13.22 -10.53
C ASP A 54 -16.80 12.37 -11.61
N MET A 55 -16.38 13.02 -12.69
CA MET A 55 -15.78 12.35 -13.85
C MET A 55 -14.51 11.53 -13.49
N PHE A 56 -13.81 11.91 -12.42
CA PHE A 56 -12.58 11.22 -11.98
C PHE A 56 -12.89 10.01 -11.11
N GLY A 57 -13.86 10.13 -10.20
CA GLY A 57 -14.28 8.99 -9.37
C GLY A 57 -14.87 7.87 -10.22
N HIS A 58 -15.72 8.21 -11.21
CA HIS A 58 -16.22 7.21 -12.15
C HIS A 58 -15.12 6.59 -13.00
N PHE A 59 -14.16 7.39 -13.49
CA PHE A 59 -13.00 6.88 -14.23
C PHE A 59 -12.16 5.89 -13.38
N ILE A 60 -11.89 6.22 -12.11
CA ILE A 60 -11.15 5.31 -11.21
C ILE A 60 -11.91 3.99 -11.03
N LYS A 61 -13.22 4.06 -10.80
CA LYS A 61 -14.04 2.87 -10.66
C LYS A 61 -13.97 1.98 -11.90
N ASP A 62 -14.10 2.57 -13.09
CA ASP A 62 -14.03 1.85 -14.36
C ASP A 62 -12.67 1.18 -14.56
N GLU A 63 -11.58 1.88 -14.21
CA GLU A 63 -10.21 1.32 -14.25
C GLU A 63 -10.04 0.15 -13.27
N LEU A 64 -10.57 0.26 -12.04
CA LEU A 64 -10.54 -0.84 -11.07
C LEU A 64 -11.30 -2.07 -11.59
N ASP A 65 -12.50 -1.86 -12.15
CA ASP A 65 -13.32 -2.93 -12.73
C ASP A 65 -12.62 -3.60 -13.93
N GLN A 66 -11.97 -2.82 -14.81
CA GLN A 66 -11.20 -3.34 -15.95
C GLN A 66 -10.03 -4.23 -15.49
N HIS A 67 -9.46 -3.96 -14.33
CA HIS A 67 -8.40 -4.77 -13.73
C HIS A 67 -8.93 -5.88 -12.81
N SER A 68 -10.23 -6.21 -12.89
CA SER A 68 -10.86 -7.30 -12.12
C SER A 68 -10.81 -7.09 -10.60
N VAL A 69 -10.74 -5.85 -10.13
CA VAL A 69 -10.90 -5.49 -8.73
C VAL A 69 -12.39 -5.32 -8.45
N ASN A 70 -12.93 -6.02 -7.44
CA ASN A 70 -14.31 -5.87 -7.03
C ASN A 70 -14.54 -4.51 -6.36
N THR A 71 -15.39 -3.67 -6.94
CA THR A 71 -15.71 -2.32 -6.50
C THR A 71 -17.02 -2.20 -5.71
N SER A 72 -17.64 -3.30 -5.30
CA SER A 72 -18.93 -3.28 -4.56
C SER A 72 -18.86 -2.56 -3.20
N TYR A 73 -17.65 -2.39 -2.65
CA TYR A 73 -17.39 -1.66 -1.41
C TYR A 73 -16.95 -0.22 -1.63
N CYS A 74 -16.90 0.25 -2.89
CA CYS A 74 -16.72 1.66 -3.19
C CYS A 74 -18.00 2.43 -2.85
N ARG A 75 -17.83 3.64 -2.31
CA ARG A 75 -18.90 4.60 -2.08
C ARG A 75 -18.65 5.84 -2.92
N PHE A 76 -19.71 6.54 -3.28
CA PHE A 76 -19.65 7.83 -3.98
C PHE A 76 -20.22 8.92 -3.11
N THR A 77 -19.66 10.14 -3.23
CA THR A 77 -20.15 11.32 -2.53
C THR A 77 -20.10 12.55 -3.44
N ASP A 78 -21.09 13.42 -3.34
CA ASP A 78 -21.12 14.76 -3.94
C ASP A 78 -20.56 15.84 -2.99
N ALA A 79 -20.34 15.48 -1.72
CA ALA A 79 -19.87 16.40 -0.68
C ALA A 79 -18.40 16.83 -0.84
N ALA A 80 -17.61 16.06 -1.57
CA ALA A 80 -16.23 16.39 -1.93
C ALA A 80 -15.84 15.77 -3.27
N LYS A 81 -14.79 16.32 -3.89
CA LYS A 81 -14.27 15.83 -5.17
C LYS A 81 -13.26 14.72 -4.96
N THR A 82 -13.06 13.94 -6.03
CA THR A 82 -11.97 12.95 -6.10
C THR A 82 -10.63 13.64 -5.92
N ALA A 83 -9.74 13.05 -5.12
CA ALA A 83 -8.39 13.57 -4.89
C ALA A 83 -7.57 13.57 -6.18
N LEU A 84 -6.72 14.59 -6.36
CA LEU A 84 -5.82 14.72 -7.49
C LEU A 84 -4.38 14.88 -7.00
N ALA A 85 -3.44 14.31 -7.71
CA ALA A 85 -2.01 14.55 -7.59
C ALA A 85 -1.46 15.02 -8.94
N PHE A 86 -0.68 16.09 -8.94
CA PHE A 86 0.06 16.54 -10.10
C PHE A 86 1.53 16.18 -9.89
N VAL A 87 2.10 15.51 -10.86
CA VAL A 87 3.50 15.14 -10.88
C VAL A 87 4.16 15.93 -12.00
N SER A 88 4.95 16.93 -11.63
CA SER A 88 5.77 17.70 -12.55
C SER A 88 7.22 17.24 -12.51
N LEU A 89 7.92 17.43 -13.63
CA LEU A 89 9.36 17.18 -13.77
C LEU A 89 10.07 18.53 -13.77
N ASP A 90 11.12 18.65 -12.97
CA ASP A 90 12.02 19.80 -13.06
C ASP A 90 13.01 19.65 -14.26
N GLU A 91 13.87 20.65 -14.46
CA GLU A 91 14.87 20.66 -15.51
C GLU A 91 15.90 19.51 -15.41
N SER A 92 16.07 18.94 -14.23
CA SER A 92 16.93 17.77 -13.96
C SER A 92 16.21 16.43 -14.14
N GLY A 93 14.88 16.45 -14.36
CA GLY A 93 14.03 15.27 -14.43
C GLY A 93 13.59 14.77 -13.05
N GLU A 94 13.84 15.53 -11.98
CA GLU A 94 13.39 15.20 -10.64
C GLU A 94 11.89 15.51 -10.50
N ARG A 95 11.19 14.65 -9.75
CA ARG A 95 9.73 14.72 -9.60
C ARG A 95 9.34 15.55 -8.40
N SER A 96 8.36 16.42 -8.61
CA SER A 96 7.65 17.10 -7.55
C SER A 96 6.18 16.72 -7.57
N PHE A 97 5.59 16.55 -6.36
CA PHE A 97 4.19 16.17 -6.20
C PHE A 97 3.42 17.32 -5.56
N SER A 98 2.32 17.72 -6.24
CA SER A 98 1.34 18.67 -5.71
C SER A 98 0.01 17.95 -5.54
N PHE A 99 -0.45 17.81 -4.28
CA PHE A 99 -1.70 17.15 -3.97
C PHE A 99 -2.84 18.16 -3.79
N TYR A 100 -3.95 17.88 -4.42
CA TYR A 100 -5.24 18.54 -4.19
C TYR A 100 -6.11 17.64 -3.31
N ARG A 101 -5.68 17.53 -2.07
CA ARG A 101 -6.24 16.74 -0.97
C ARG A 101 -5.70 17.30 0.35
N PRO A 102 -6.45 17.67 1.37
CA PRO A 102 -7.91 17.86 1.48
C PRO A 102 -8.42 19.20 0.89
N PRO A 103 -9.76 19.38 0.74
CA PRO A 103 -10.81 18.40 1.01
C PRO A 103 -10.97 17.42 -0.16
N ALA A 104 -11.10 16.13 0.13
CA ALA A 104 -11.27 15.09 -0.88
C ALA A 104 -12.22 13.99 -0.40
N ALA A 105 -12.85 13.31 -1.36
CA ALA A 105 -13.88 12.32 -1.11
C ALA A 105 -13.40 11.17 -0.22
N ASP A 106 -12.20 10.67 -0.46
CA ASP A 106 -11.62 9.54 0.29
C ASP A 106 -11.49 9.78 1.80
N LEU A 107 -11.36 11.04 2.23
CA LEU A 107 -11.32 11.43 3.64
C LEU A 107 -12.69 11.39 4.35
N LEU A 108 -13.79 11.28 3.57
CA LEU A 108 -15.16 11.29 4.08
C LEU A 108 -15.72 9.89 4.35
N TYR A 109 -15.00 8.82 3.99
CA TYR A 109 -15.42 7.47 4.31
C TYR A 109 -15.51 7.31 5.84
N SER A 110 -16.66 6.88 6.32
CA SER A 110 -16.99 6.76 7.73
C SER A 110 -17.22 5.31 8.15
N VAL A 111 -17.36 5.08 9.45
CA VAL A 111 -17.66 3.75 9.99
C VAL A 111 -18.98 3.20 9.46
N ASP A 112 -19.97 4.06 9.21
CA ASP A 112 -21.30 3.68 8.74
C ASP A 112 -21.31 3.27 7.24
N ASP A 113 -20.26 3.61 6.49
CA ASP A 113 -20.12 3.24 5.08
C ASP A 113 -19.62 1.81 4.86
N PHE A 114 -19.08 1.17 5.91
CA PHE A 114 -18.62 -0.21 5.80
C PHE A 114 -19.78 -1.19 5.63
N ASP A 115 -19.67 -2.02 4.61
CA ASP A 115 -20.47 -3.25 4.55
C ASP A 115 -19.83 -4.30 5.48
N HIS A 116 -20.52 -4.66 6.56
CA HIS A 116 -20.00 -5.62 7.54
C HIS A 116 -19.71 -7.02 6.94
N ALA A 117 -20.39 -7.40 5.84
CA ALA A 117 -20.10 -8.66 5.12
C ALA A 117 -18.67 -8.66 4.55
N MET A 118 -18.08 -7.49 4.27
CA MET A 118 -16.72 -7.36 3.79
C MET A 118 -15.72 -8.03 4.76
N PHE A 119 -15.88 -7.85 6.06
CA PHE A 119 -14.97 -8.40 7.07
C PHE A 119 -15.02 -9.94 7.16
N ALA A 120 -16.18 -10.53 6.91
CA ALA A 120 -16.33 -11.99 6.86
C ALA A 120 -15.84 -12.60 5.54
N ASN A 121 -15.86 -11.83 4.45
CA ASN A 121 -15.55 -12.28 3.11
C ASN A 121 -14.07 -12.17 2.74
N HIS A 122 -13.27 -11.40 3.51
CA HIS A 122 -11.88 -11.15 3.18
C HIS A 122 -10.94 -11.63 4.29
N ALA A 123 -9.97 -12.45 3.88
CA ALA A 123 -8.98 -13.01 4.78
C ALA A 123 -7.75 -12.09 4.98
N ILE A 124 -7.60 -11.05 4.15
CA ILE A 124 -6.53 -10.05 4.24
C ILE A 124 -7.16 -8.66 4.11
N MET A 125 -6.79 -7.75 5.01
CA MET A 125 -7.08 -6.32 4.90
C MET A 125 -5.78 -5.53 4.83
N HIS A 126 -5.65 -4.71 3.79
CA HIS A 126 -4.48 -3.85 3.58
C HIS A 126 -4.85 -2.38 3.68
N VAL A 127 -3.99 -1.59 4.34
CA VAL A 127 -4.11 -0.14 4.50
C VAL A 127 -2.75 0.55 4.35
N CYS A 128 -2.78 1.86 4.03
CA CYS A 128 -1.61 2.74 4.00
C CYS A 128 -1.80 3.94 4.93
N SER A 129 -0.73 4.71 5.18
CA SER A 129 -0.79 5.83 6.12
C SER A 129 -1.59 7.03 5.63
N ASN A 130 -1.85 7.15 4.33
CA ASN A 130 -2.64 8.24 3.79
C ASN A 130 -4.09 8.27 4.32
N SER A 131 -4.61 7.10 4.75
CA SER A 131 -5.89 6.98 5.45
C SER A 131 -5.82 7.27 6.96
N LEU A 132 -4.71 7.88 7.42
CA LEU A 132 -4.50 8.27 8.82
C LEU A 132 -4.31 9.78 8.98
N THR A 133 -4.32 10.56 7.90
CA THR A 133 -3.93 11.97 7.88
C THR A 133 -4.91 12.86 8.66
N GLU A 134 -6.20 12.60 8.55
CA GLU A 134 -7.28 13.33 9.23
C GLU A 134 -7.90 12.49 10.34
N HIS A 135 -8.51 13.16 11.34
CA HIS A 135 -9.04 12.46 12.51
C HIS A 135 -10.12 11.44 12.15
N ASN A 136 -11.08 11.81 11.31
CA ASN A 136 -12.23 10.97 10.98
C ASN A 136 -11.81 9.71 10.22
N ILE A 137 -11.01 9.87 9.15
CA ILE A 137 -10.55 8.72 8.37
C ILE A 137 -9.60 7.82 9.17
N TYR A 138 -8.79 8.40 10.08
CA TYR A 138 -7.99 7.62 11.02
C TYR A 138 -8.88 6.74 11.92
N GLN A 139 -9.93 7.30 12.55
CA GLN A 139 -10.85 6.51 13.38
C GLN A 139 -11.53 5.40 12.57
N THR A 140 -11.92 5.71 11.35
CA THR A 140 -12.52 4.75 10.42
C THR A 140 -11.54 3.62 10.04
N THR A 141 -10.29 3.95 9.77
CA THR A 141 -9.23 2.97 9.47
C THR A 141 -8.98 2.03 10.66
N ILE A 142 -8.88 2.59 11.87
CA ILE A 142 -8.72 1.80 13.10
C ILE A 142 -9.92 0.89 13.34
N TYR A 143 -11.14 1.39 13.13
CA TYR A 143 -12.34 0.56 13.22
C TYR A 143 -12.29 -0.60 12.22
N GLY A 144 -11.99 -0.33 10.94
CA GLY A 144 -11.89 -1.34 9.88
C GLY A 144 -10.87 -2.44 10.24
N LEU A 145 -9.64 -2.05 10.60
CA LEU A 145 -8.60 -3.00 11.03
C LEU A 145 -9.01 -3.81 12.26
N THR A 146 -9.70 -3.17 13.22
CA THR A 146 -10.19 -3.86 14.41
C THR A 146 -11.25 -4.91 14.07
N GLN A 147 -12.19 -4.61 13.17
CA GLN A 147 -13.21 -5.57 12.72
C GLN A 147 -12.58 -6.71 11.91
N ALA A 148 -11.67 -6.40 10.98
CA ALA A 148 -10.92 -7.40 10.21
C ALA A 148 -10.15 -8.36 11.15
N LYS A 149 -9.43 -7.81 12.13
CA LYS A 149 -8.69 -8.60 13.13
C LYS A 149 -9.61 -9.50 13.96
N LYS A 150 -10.79 -9.00 14.36
CA LYS A 150 -11.83 -9.80 15.07
C LYS A 150 -12.39 -10.91 14.20
N ALA A 151 -12.53 -10.69 12.91
CA ALA A 151 -12.96 -11.70 11.93
C ALA A 151 -11.84 -12.72 11.59
N GLY A 152 -10.64 -12.56 12.14
CA GLY A 152 -9.50 -13.46 11.89
C GLY A 152 -8.70 -13.13 10.64
N ALA A 153 -8.90 -11.97 10.02
CA ALA A 153 -8.13 -11.54 8.87
C ALA A 153 -6.68 -11.21 9.24
N ILE A 154 -5.80 -11.33 8.27
CA ILE A 154 -4.43 -10.82 8.29
C ILE A 154 -4.50 -9.32 8.00
N CYS A 155 -3.95 -8.49 8.89
CA CYS A 155 -3.87 -7.05 8.70
C CYS A 155 -2.49 -6.69 8.12
N SER A 156 -2.46 -6.03 6.96
CA SER A 156 -1.26 -5.57 6.27
C SER A 156 -1.21 -4.05 6.25
N PHE A 157 -0.08 -3.50 6.61
CA PHE A 157 0.19 -2.06 6.63
C PHE A 157 1.46 -1.73 5.85
N ASP A 158 1.34 -0.90 4.81
CA ASP A 158 2.46 -0.19 4.20
C ASP A 158 2.46 1.24 4.75
N MET A 159 3.53 1.64 5.42
CA MET A 159 3.60 2.98 6.01
C MET A 159 3.47 4.05 4.93
N ASN A 160 4.19 3.91 3.83
CA ASN A 160 4.07 4.77 2.63
C ASN A 160 3.84 6.24 2.99
N LEU A 161 4.68 6.79 3.88
CA LEU A 161 4.53 8.12 4.46
C LEU A 161 4.72 9.21 3.40
N ARG A 162 3.75 10.11 3.32
CA ARG A 162 3.77 11.32 2.52
C ARG A 162 3.56 12.51 3.44
N GLU A 163 4.66 13.06 3.98
CA GLU A 163 4.61 14.13 5.00
C GLU A 163 3.78 15.34 4.55
N ASN A 164 3.82 15.66 3.26
CA ASN A 164 3.06 16.77 2.67
C ASN A 164 1.53 16.56 2.63
N LEU A 165 1.04 15.36 2.91
CA LEU A 165 -0.39 15.08 3.06
C LEU A 165 -0.88 15.24 4.50
N TRP A 166 0.03 15.41 5.46
CA TRP A 166 -0.34 15.52 6.87
C TRP A 166 -0.50 17.00 7.26
N PRO A 167 -1.68 17.41 7.75
CA PRO A 167 -1.89 18.78 8.23
C PRO A 167 -0.95 19.16 9.37
N SER A 168 -0.53 18.17 10.14
CA SER A 168 0.42 18.32 11.23
C SER A 168 1.06 16.98 11.56
N MET A 169 2.36 16.96 11.76
CA MET A 169 3.13 15.79 12.19
C MET A 169 2.93 15.43 13.68
N ARG A 170 2.15 16.23 14.43
CA ARG A 170 1.97 16.07 15.88
C ARG A 170 1.44 14.68 16.28
N HIS A 171 0.50 14.13 15.51
CA HIS A 171 -0.15 12.86 15.82
C HIS A 171 0.27 11.73 14.88
N THR A 172 1.16 12.01 13.94
CA THR A 172 1.58 11.02 12.92
C THR A 172 2.16 9.79 13.59
N LEU A 173 3.08 9.98 14.51
CA LEU A 173 3.77 8.89 15.20
C LEU A 173 2.79 8.00 15.99
N ASP A 174 1.91 8.60 16.80
CA ASP A 174 0.93 7.85 17.60
C ASP A 174 0.00 7.03 16.71
N ARG A 175 -0.45 7.61 15.58
CA ARG A 175 -1.31 6.94 14.61
C ARG A 175 -0.60 5.79 13.90
N MET A 176 0.68 5.96 13.55
CA MET A 176 1.50 4.90 12.96
C MET A 176 1.66 3.73 13.93
N TRP A 177 2.05 3.99 15.18
CA TRP A 177 2.20 2.95 16.19
C TRP A 177 0.89 2.26 16.52
N HIS A 178 -0.25 2.98 16.49
CA HIS A 178 -1.55 2.35 16.67
C HIS A 178 -1.85 1.35 15.55
N VAL A 179 -1.63 1.71 14.27
CA VAL A 179 -1.83 0.78 13.16
C VAL A 179 -0.84 -0.38 13.21
N ILE A 180 0.44 -0.12 13.51
CA ILE A 180 1.46 -1.17 13.69
C ILE A 180 1.01 -2.20 14.74
N SER A 181 0.39 -1.77 15.85
CA SER A 181 -0.12 -2.68 16.90
C SER A 181 -1.30 -3.56 16.45
N LEU A 182 -1.96 -3.20 15.38
CA LEU A 182 -3.06 -3.97 14.78
C LEU A 182 -2.59 -4.86 13.62
N ALA A 183 -1.45 -4.55 13.02
CA ALA A 183 -0.94 -5.21 11.82
C ALA A 183 -0.23 -6.55 12.13
N ASP A 184 -0.34 -7.47 11.18
CA ASP A 184 0.43 -8.73 11.16
C ASP A 184 1.62 -8.64 10.19
N ILE A 185 1.48 -7.82 9.13
CA ILE A 185 2.51 -7.52 8.15
C ILE A 185 2.71 -6.02 8.16
N VAL A 186 3.95 -5.58 8.30
CA VAL A 186 4.34 -4.18 8.18
C VAL A 186 5.45 -4.06 7.14
N LYS A 187 5.29 -3.14 6.20
CA LYS A 187 6.36 -2.75 5.28
C LYS A 187 6.70 -1.28 5.52
N LEU A 188 7.98 -1.02 5.58
CA LEU A 188 8.57 0.31 5.70
C LEU A 188 9.62 0.50 4.60
N SER A 189 9.85 1.72 4.14
CA SER A 189 11.14 2.07 3.54
C SER A 189 12.20 2.24 4.64
N PHE A 190 13.48 2.28 4.25
CA PHE A 190 14.56 2.53 5.20
C PHE A 190 14.41 3.91 5.85
N GLU A 191 14.04 4.92 5.07
CA GLU A 191 13.79 6.28 5.55
C GLU A 191 12.60 6.33 6.52
N GLU A 192 11.58 5.53 6.29
CA GLU A 192 10.42 5.43 7.20
C GLU A 192 10.79 4.74 8.52
N LEU A 193 11.66 3.74 8.47
CA LEU A 193 12.21 3.12 9.69
C LEU A 193 13.07 4.12 10.46
N GLU A 194 13.93 4.90 9.78
CA GLU A 194 14.70 5.97 10.41
C GLU A 194 13.79 7.04 11.02
N PHE A 195 12.72 7.44 10.32
CA PHE A 195 11.72 8.37 10.84
C PHE A 195 11.09 7.86 12.13
N LEU A 196 10.61 6.61 12.16
CA LEU A 196 10.06 6.01 13.38
C LEU A 196 11.10 5.96 14.51
N ASN A 197 12.33 5.59 14.21
CA ASN A 197 13.39 5.51 15.19
C ASN A 197 13.70 6.86 15.81
N GLN A 198 13.95 7.89 14.98
CA GLN A 198 14.27 9.25 15.44
C GLN A 198 13.16 9.85 16.31
N LYS A 199 11.88 9.57 15.97
CA LYS A 199 10.74 10.12 16.71
C LYS A 199 10.38 9.34 17.97
N SER A 200 10.64 8.02 18.00
CA SER A 200 10.25 7.14 19.11
C SER A 200 11.40 6.79 20.05
N HIS A 201 12.59 6.62 19.50
CA HIS A 201 13.74 6.04 20.19
C HIS A 201 15.02 6.85 19.91
N GLN A 202 14.95 8.18 20.12
CA GLN A 202 16.06 9.10 19.86
C GLN A 202 17.39 8.52 20.34
N GLU A 203 18.41 8.55 19.43
CA GLU A 203 19.79 8.06 19.69
C GLU A 203 19.94 6.55 19.93
N MET A 204 18.84 5.76 19.89
CA MET A 204 18.92 4.31 19.98
C MET A 204 19.21 3.70 18.60
N PRO A 205 19.90 2.55 18.53
CA PRO A 205 20.07 1.82 17.28
C PRO A 205 18.72 1.43 16.65
N LEU A 206 18.67 1.30 15.32
CA LEU A 206 17.45 0.93 14.56
C LEU A 206 16.83 -0.39 15.03
N GLU A 207 17.64 -1.30 15.53
CA GLU A 207 17.22 -2.59 16.10
C GLU A 207 16.19 -2.40 17.22
N HIS A 208 16.25 -1.32 18.00
CA HIS A 208 15.26 -1.05 19.04
C HIS A 208 13.87 -0.80 18.47
N THR A 209 13.79 -0.06 17.36
CA THR A 209 12.52 0.17 16.67
C THR A 209 12.00 -1.11 16.01
N ILE A 210 12.89 -1.89 15.38
CA ILE A 210 12.55 -3.20 14.81
C ILE A 210 11.99 -4.13 15.91
N ASP A 211 12.68 -4.23 17.04
CA ASP A 211 12.23 -5.03 18.19
C ASP A 211 10.90 -4.54 18.75
N ALA A 212 10.69 -3.22 18.82
CA ALA A 212 9.42 -2.64 19.28
C ALA A 212 8.26 -3.00 18.35
N ILE A 213 8.48 -2.96 17.03
CA ILE A 213 7.49 -3.35 16.01
C ILE A 213 7.14 -4.84 16.17
N LEU A 214 8.12 -5.72 16.29
CA LEU A 214 7.88 -7.15 16.49
C LEU A 214 7.16 -7.43 17.81
N LYS A 215 7.54 -6.75 18.89
CA LYS A 215 6.87 -6.85 20.22
C LYS A 215 5.44 -6.32 20.19
N ALA A 216 5.11 -5.41 19.28
CA ALA A 216 3.73 -4.96 19.09
C ALA A 216 2.81 -6.03 18.46
N GLY A 217 3.37 -7.17 18.00
CA GLY A 217 2.63 -8.32 17.48
C GLY A 217 2.74 -8.52 15.98
N VAL A 218 3.60 -7.74 15.29
CA VAL A 218 3.88 -7.92 13.86
C VAL A 218 4.57 -9.25 13.63
N THR A 219 4.01 -10.06 12.74
CA THR A 219 4.54 -11.39 12.38
C THR A 219 5.67 -11.27 11.35
N CYS A 220 5.55 -10.36 10.40
CA CYS A 220 6.54 -10.14 9.35
C CYS A 220 6.74 -8.63 9.13
N LEU A 221 7.93 -8.13 9.44
CA LEU A 221 8.35 -6.77 9.14
C LEU A 221 9.28 -6.79 7.93
N LEU A 222 9.04 -5.89 6.99
CA LEU A 222 9.82 -5.71 5.76
C LEU A 222 10.39 -4.29 5.73
N VAL A 223 11.65 -4.18 5.37
CA VAL A 223 12.31 -2.88 5.16
C VAL A 223 12.92 -2.87 3.76
N THR A 224 12.38 -2.01 2.90
CA THR A 224 12.86 -1.82 1.52
C THR A 224 13.79 -0.59 1.46
N ASN A 225 14.77 -0.62 0.56
CA ASN A 225 15.70 0.49 0.35
C ASN A 225 16.04 0.63 -1.15
N GLY A 226 15.09 1.18 -1.92
CA GLY A 226 15.24 1.36 -3.36
C GLY A 226 15.64 0.06 -4.07
N GLY A 227 16.79 0.08 -4.75
CA GLY A 227 17.36 -1.10 -5.42
C GLY A 227 18.26 -1.98 -4.55
N GLU A 228 18.43 -1.62 -3.27
CA GLU A 228 19.26 -2.38 -2.33
C GLU A 228 18.53 -3.62 -1.78
N ALA A 229 19.25 -4.44 -1.01
CA ALA A 229 18.68 -5.64 -0.41
C ALA A 229 17.50 -5.31 0.52
N ILE A 230 16.41 -6.03 0.34
CA ILE A 230 15.20 -5.95 1.17
C ILE A 230 15.43 -6.77 2.42
N SER A 231 15.41 -6.11 3.57
CA SER A 231 15.52 -6.77 4.86
C SER A 231 14.17 -7.25 5.35
N PHE A 232 14.13 -8.42 5.97
CA PHE A 232 12.95 -8.92 6.64
C PHE A 232 13.24 -9.41 8.06
N TYR A 233 12.25 -9.26 8.93
CA TYR A 233 12.38 -9.59 10.35
C TYR A 233 11.16 -10.37 10.81
N HIS A 234 11.42 -11.45 11.50
CA HIS A 234 10.49 -12.26 12.27
C HIS A 234 10.99 -12.34 13.71
N ALA A 235 10.15 -12.74 14.66
CA ALA A 235 10.56 -12.84 16.06
C ALA A 235 11.78 -13.75 16.29
N ASP A 236 11.93 -14.81 15.49
CA ASP A 236 12.94 -15.86 15.68
C ASP A 236 14.14 -15.72 14.72
N PHE A 237 14.03 -14.93 13.64
CA PHE A 237 15.08 -14.80 12.63
C PHE A 237 14.92 -13.52 11.81
N LYS A 238 15.98 -13.19 11.10
CA LYS A 238 16.01 -12.11 10.09
C LYS A 238 16.79 -12.56 8.87
N GLY A 239 16.57 -11.91 7.75
CA GLY A 239 17.29 -12.17 6.51
C GLY A 239 17.19 -11.02 5.53
N GLN A 240 17.75 -11.23 4.35
CA GLN A 240 17.75 -10.26 3.26
C GLN A 240 17.53 -10.95 1.92
N VAL A 241 16.86 -10.25 1.00
CA VAL A 241 16.67 -10.69 -0.38
C VAL A 241 17.06 -9.55 -1.30
N SER A 242 17.97 -9.79 -2.25
CA SER A 242 18.33 -8.78 -3.26
C SER A 242 17.25 -8.71 -4.34
N PRO A 243 16.74 -7.50 -4.67
CA PRO A 243 15.85 -7.34 -5.80
C PRO A 243 16.60 -7.59 -7.13
N PRO A 244 15.90 -7.96 -8.21
CA PRO A 244 16.52 -8.08 -9.53
C PRO A 244 17.01 -6.71 -10.02
N ALA A 245 18.17 -6.70 -10.71
CA ALA A 245 18.68 -5.49 -11.33
C ALA A 245 17.72 -5.03 -12.44
N THR A 246 17.31 -3.78 -12.40
CA THR A 246 16.31 -3.24 -13.34
C THR A 246 16.65 -1.81 -13.72
N LYS A 247 16.39 -1.45 -14.99
CA LYS A 247 16.49 -0.07 -15.44
C LYS A 247 15.28 0.72 -14.91
N VAL A 248 15.54 1.68 -14.05
CA VAL A 248 14.51 2.55 -13.49
C VAL A 248 14.05 3.55 -14.56
N VAL A 249 12.74 3.56 -14.81
CA VAL A 249 12.03 4.52 -15.68
C VAL A 249 11.12 5.41 -14.83
N ASP A 250 10.35 4.78 -13.92
CA ASP A 250 9.39 5.44 -13.07
C ASP A 250 9.28 4.69 -11.73
N THR A 251 9.48 5.36 -10.61
CA THR A 251 9.37 4.73 -9.28
C THR A 251 7.94 4.71 -8.73
N THR A 252 6.98 5.27 -9.47
CA THR A 252 5.56 5.26 -9.08
C THR A 252 5.07 3.82 -8.91
N ALA A 253 4.32 3.58 -7.85
CA ALA A 253 3.70 2.29 -7.50
C ALA A 253 4.68 1.10 -7.30
N ALA A 254 6.01 1.32 -7.23
CA ALA A 254 6.98 0.24 -7.00
C ALA A 254 6.74 -0.49 -5.67
N GLY A 255 6.54 0.27 -4.58
CA GLY A 255 6.19 -0.25 -3.26
C GLY A 255 4.84 -0.96 -3.27
N ASP A 256 3.87 -0.39 -3.97
CA ASP A 256 2.51 -0.95 -4.08
C ASP A 256 2.54 -2.27 -4.87
N ALA A 257 3.30 -2.33 -5.97
CA ALA A 257 3.52 -3.56 -6.74
C ALA A 257 4.20 -4.65 -5.90
N PHE A 258 5.21 -4.26 -5.11
CA PHE A 258 5.88 -5.16 -4.17
C PHE A 258 4.89 -5.74 -3.15
N ILE A 259 4.09 -4.90 -2.48
CA ILE A 259 3.08 -5.35 -1.51
C ILE A 259 2.01 -6.19 -2.19
N GLY A 260 1.51 -5.78 -3.36
CA GLY A 260 0.54 -6.57 -4.14
C GLY A 260 1.07 -7.97 -4.47
N GLY A 261 2.33 -8.06 -4.90
CA GLY A 261 3.03 -9.32 -5.15
C GLY A 261 3.17 -10.19 -3.90
N MET A 262 3.56 -9.60 -2.79
CA MET A 262 3.66 -10.28 -1.50
C MET A 262 2.32 -10.84 -1.03
N LEU A 263 1.28 -10.01 -1.01
CA LEU A 263 -0.05 -10.41 -0.56
C LEU A 263 -0.67 -11.46 -1.50
N SER A 264 -0.39 -11.40 -2.81
CA SER A 264 -0.80 -12.42 -3.77
C SER A 264 -0.18 -13.78 -3.43
N LYS A 265 1.13 -13.85 -3.15
CA LYS A 265 1.80 -15.09 -2.75
C LYS A 265 1.27 -15.62 -1.41
N ILE A 266 1.10 -14.78 -0.41
CA ILE A 266 0.49 -15.17 0.86
C ILE A 266 -0.92 -15.74 0.63
N GLY A 267 -1.73 -15.06 -0.20
CA GLY A 267 -3.08 -15.49 -0.51
C GLY A 267 -3.16 -16.83 -1.26
N GLN A 268 -2.12 -17.20 -2.02
CA GLN A 268 -2.00 -18.50 -2.71
C GLN A 268 -1.60 -19.65 -1.76
N HIS A 269 -0.76 -19.36 -0.74
CA HIS A 269 -0.17 -20.40 0.13
C HIS A 269 -0.87 -20.55 1.48
N CYS A 270 -1.65 -19.56 1.90
CA CYS A 270 -2.32 -19.57 3.19
C CYS A 270 -3.84 -19.57 3.02
N GLU A 271 -4.56 -20.18 3.94
CA GLU A 271 -6.03 -20.21 3.95
C GLU A 271 -6.64 -19.24 4.97
N ASN A 272 -5.89 -18.93 6.02
CA ASN A 272 -6.29 -18.09 7.13
C ASN A 272 -5.08 -17.55 7.90
N LYS A 273 -5.33 -16.76 8.95
CA LYS A 273 -4.27 -16.18 9.79
C LYS A 273 -3.41 -17.23 10.51
N GLN A 274 -3.96 -18.39 10.87
CA GLN A 274 -3.16 -19.42 11.55
C GLN A 274 -2.17 -20.07 10.56
N SER A 275 -2.62 -20.41 9.35
CA SER A 275 -1.72 -20.93 8.30
C SER A 275 -0.69 -19.89 7.87
N PHE A 276 -1.04 -18.59 7.84
CA PHE A 276 -0.08 -17.51 7.62
C PHE A 276 1.01 -17.46 8.68
N LYS A 277 0.64 -17.55 9.97
CA LYS A 277 1.65 -17.59 11.05
C LYS A 277 2.58 -18.79 10.92
N ALA A 278 2.03 -19.97 10.61
CA ALA A 278 2.82 -21.18 10.38
C ALA A 278 3.73 -21.04 9.14
N PHE A 279 3.23 -20.44 8.07
CA PHE A 279 3.98 -20.13 6.85
C PHE A 279 5.19 -19.22 7.16
N CYS A 280 5.00 -18.20 7.97
CA CYS A 280 6.05 -17.24 8.35
C CYS A 280 7.09 -17.81 9.31
N GLN A 281 6.88 -18.98 9.94
CA GLN A 281 7.90 -19.67 10.76
C GLN A 281 9.05 -20.25 9.94
N THR A 282 8.89 -20.35 8.62
CA THR A 282 9.91 -20.90 7.71
C THR A 282 10.60 -19.77 6.95
N PRO A 283 11.88 -19.46 7.19
CA PRO A 283 12.61 -18.39 6.51
C PRO A 283 12.50 -18.45 4.98
N ALA A 284 12.66 -19.65 4.41
CA ALA A 284 12.60 -19.87 2.96
C ALA A 284 11.25 -19.46 2.34
N ASN A 285 10.12 -19.59 3.07
CA ASN A 285 8.82 -19.15 2.59
C ASN A 285 8.77 -17.64 2.46
N ILE A 286 9.31 -16.93 3.45
CA ILE A 286 9.38 -15.47 3.44
C ILE A 286 10.33 -15.00 2.34
N GLU A 287 11.50 -15.59 2.21
CA GLU A 287 12.48 -15.26 1.17
C GLU A 287 11.91 -15.43 -0.24
N GLN A 288 11.24 -16.55 -0.53
CA GLN A 288 10.60 -16.81 -1.81
C GLN A 288 9.47 -15.81 -2.09
N THR A 289 8.68 -15.47 -1.07
CA THR A 289 7.61 -14.48 -1.17
C THR A 289 8.17 -13.09 -1.49
N ILE A 290 9.25 -12.68 -0.79
CA ILE A 290 9.92 -11.40 -1.02
C ILE A 290 10.57 -11.37 -2.41
N ALA A 291 11.22 -12.46 -2.83
CA ALA A 291 11.83 -12.54 -4.15
C ALA A 291 10.80 -12.35 -5.27
N TYR A 292 9.61 -12.94 -5.13
CA TYR A 292 8.51 -12.74 -6.07
C TYR A 292 7.97 -11.30 -6.00
N ALA A 293 7.78 -10.75 -4.82
CA ALA A 293 7.34 -9.38 -4.61
C ALA A 293 8.35 -8.37 -5.19
N ALA A 294 9.65 -8.63 -5.03
CA ALA A 294 10.71 -7.80 -5.60
C ALA A 294 10.71 -7.80 -7.13
N LYS A 295 10.39 -8.93 -7.78
CA LYS A 295 10.17 -8.96 -9.25
C LYS A 295 9.00 -8.07 -9.65
N ALA A 296 7.90 -8.08 -8.90
CA ALA A 296 6.75 -7.21 -9.19
C ALA A 296 7.11 -5.72 -9.07
N GLY A 297 7.86 -5.34 -8.02
CA GLY A 297 8.38 -3.98 -7.86
C GLY A 297 9.34 -3.58 -8.98
N ALA A 298 10.28 -4.46 -9.33
CA ALA A 298 11.25 -4.23 -10.42
C ALA A 298 10.56 -4.08 -11.79
N PHE A 299 9.53 -4.87 -12.06
CA PHE A 299 8.71 -4.72 -13.27
C PHE A 299 8.03 -3.35 -13.30
N ALA A 300 7.43 -2.93 -12.19
CA ALA A 300 6.74 -1.64 -12.11
C ALA A 300 7.69 -0.46 -12.37
N VAL A 301 8.88 -0.44 -11.76
CA VAL A 301 9.83 0.67 -11.96
C VAL A 301 10.40 0.75 -13.39
N SER A 302 10.25 -0.26 -14.20
CA SER A 302 10.70 -0.28 -15.61
C SER A 302 9.70 0.38 -16.58
N ARG A 303 8.56 0.87 -16.10
CA ARG A 303 7.43 1.39 -16.90
C ARG A 303 6.86 2.65 -16.30
N TYR A 304 6.17 3.43 -17.13
CA TYR A 304 5.46 4.63 -16.70
C TYR A 304 4.05 4.32 -16.17
N GLY A 305 3.60 5.13 -15.21
CA GLY A 305 2.24 5.15 -14.70
C GLY A 305 2.04 4.27 -13.45
N ALA A 306 0.85 4.34 -12.86
CA ALA A 306 0.48 3.55 -11.69
C ALA A 306 -0.11 2.19 -12.11
N PHE A 307 -1.44 2.08 -12.35
CA PHE A 307 -2.07 0.80 -12.72
C PHE A 307 -1.47 0.15 -13.98
N ALA A 308 -1.04 0.99 -14.96
CA ALA A 308 -0.47 0.52 -16.22
C ALA A 308 0.91 -0.15 -16.05
N SER A 309 1.70 0.25 -15.04
CA SER A 309 3.02 -0.32 -14.78
C SER A 309 2.99 -1.65 -14.02
N LEU A 310 1.86 -2.00 -13.39
CA LEU A 310 1.75 -3.19 -12.55
C LEU A 310 1.77 -4.49 -13.38
N PRO A 311 2.57 -5.51 -12.97
CA PRO A 311 2.70 -6.75 -13.72
C PRO A 311 1.47 -7.64 -13.60
N SER A 312 1.23 -8.45 -14.63
CA SER A 312 0.41 -9.65 -14.57
C SER A 312 1.23 -10.87 -14.13
N ALA A 313 0.55 -11.96 -13.82
CA ALA A 313 1.22 -13.23 -13.50
C ALA A 313 2.06 -13.76 -14.69
N ALA A 314 1.62 -13.51 -15.94
CA ALA A 314 2.37 -13.89 -17.13
C ALA A 314 3.67 -13.11 -17.27
N ASP A 315 3.64 -11.79 -17.01
CA ASP A 315 4.85 -10.95 -17.07
C ASP A 315 5.94 -11.43 -16.11
N LEU A 316 5.56 -11.89 -14.89
CA LEU A 316 6.53 -12.37 -13.90
C LEU A 316 7.02 -13.80 -14.15
N ALA A 317 6.32 -14.57 -15.01
CA ALA A 317 6.72 -15.92 -15.40
C ALA A 317 7.77 -15.91 -16.55
N GLU A 318 7.78 -14.88 -17.39
CA GLU A 318 8.68 -14.76 -18.54
C GLU A 318 10.11 -14.30 -18.16
N GLU A 319 10.29 -13.74 -16.96
CA GLU A 319 11.58 -13.26 -16.43
C GLU A 319 12.38 -14.32 -15.66
N CYS A 320 12.13 -15.62 -15.91
CA CYS A 320 12.84 -16.75 -15.28
C CYS A 320 13.88 -17.38 -16.19
#